data_8c5049b7c560b61f4833356fde1e59b7
#
_entry.id   8c5049b7c560b61f4833356fde1e59b7
#
_cell.length_a   1.000
_cell.length_b   1.000
_cell.length_c   1.000
_cell.angle_alpha   90.00
_cell.angle_beta   90.00
_cell.angle_gamma   90.00
#
_symmetry.space_group_name_H-M   'P 1'
#
loop_
_entity.id
_entity.type
_entity.pdbx_description
1 polymer ?
#
loop_
_entity_poly.entity_id
_entity_poly.type
_entity_poly.pdbx_seq_one_letter_code
_entity_poly.pdbx_strand_id
1 'polypeptide(L)'
;VVNLVLLNSALEQLNGLPREQATAEFLKCCGCRNWAHALSEARPFIDADALFHKADSVWWSLGEEEWLEAFRAHPKIGEQKAAAVQSEQARSWSAEEQAGIAGAAAETKAALADGNREYEERFGFIFIVCATGKTSAEMLAILNERLRNDPGTELRAAAEEQRKIMRLRLEKLINQ
;
A
#
# COMPACT_ATOMS: atom_id res chain seq x y z
N VAL A 1 -9.45 -25.90 7.66
CA VAL A 1 -10.44 -26.34 6.64
C VAL A 1 -11.44 -25.19 6.37
N VAL A 2 -11.99 -24.54 7.40
CA VAL A 2 -12.96 -23.43 7.27
C VAL A 2 -12.36 -22.20 6.52
N ASN A 3 -11.09 -21.88 6.77
CA ASN A 3 -10.42 -20.73 6.16
C ASN A 3 -10.17 -20.89 4.64
N LEU A 4 -9.92 -22.11 4.19
CA LEU A 4 -9.68 -22.38 2.75
C LEU A 4 -10.96 -22.28 1.92
N VAL A 5 -12.11 -22.64 2.49
CA VAL A 5 -13.42 -22.55 1.82
C VAL A 5 -13.85 -21.07 1.68
N LEU A 6 -13.58 -20.24 2.69
CA LEU A 6 -13.90 -18.80 2.64
C LEU A 6 -12.99 -18.04 1.64
N LEU A 7 -11.69 -18.37 1.60
CA LEU A 7 -10.74 -17.82 0.64
C LEU A 7 -11.16 -18.08 -0.82
N ASN A 8 -11.59 -19.30 -1.13
CA ASN A 8 -12.09 -19.62 -2.46
C ASN A 8 -13.36 -18.85 -2.82
N SER A 9 -14.27 -18.66 -1.85
CA SER A 9 -15.53 -17.92 -2.07
C SER A 9 -15.29 -16.44 -2.41
N ALA A 10 -14.43 -15.75 -1.67
CA ALA A 10 -14.16 -14.33 -1.91
C ALA A 10 -13.37 -14.11 -3.23
N LEU A 11 -12.43 -14.98 -3.55
CA LEU A 11 -11.72 -14.94 -4.82
C LEU A 11 -12.65 -15.24 -6.00
N GLU A 12 -13.58 -16.20 -5.87
CA GLU A 12 -14.59 -16.49 -6.89
C GLU A 12 -15.52 -15.30 -7.10
N GLN A 13 -15.94 -14.61 -6.03
CA GLN A 13 -16.72 -13.39 -6.12
C GLN A 13 -15.95 -12.29 -6.87
N LEU A 14 -14.70 -12.05 -6.51
CA LEU A 14 -13.83 -11.08 -7.19
C LEU A 14 -13.65 -11.41 -8.68
N ASN A 15 -13.49 -12.69 -9.01
CA ASN A 15 -13.41 -13.17 -10.40
C ASN A 15 -14.71 -12.92 -11.17
N GLY A 16 -15.87 -13.03 -10.53
CA GLY A 16 -17.20 -12.85 -11.13
C GLY A 16 -17.65 -11.41 -11.27
N LEU A 17 -16.97 -10.44 -10.67
CA LEU A 17 -17.34 -9.03 -10.74
C LEU A 17 -17.27 -8.49 -12.19
N PRO A 18 -18.17 -7.59 -12.57
CA PRO A 18 -17.98 -6.76 -13.77
C PRO A 18 -16.60 -6.06 -13.72
N ARG A 19 -15.99 -5.84 -14.89
CA ARG A 19 -14.64 -5.29 -15.02
C ARG A 19 -14.44 -4.00 -14.21
N GLU A 20 -15.37 -3.06 -14.31
CA GLU A 20 -15.28 -1.77 -13.61
C GLU A 20 -15.33 -1.94 -12.09
N GLN A 21 -16.17 -2.84 -11.59
CA GLN A 21 -16.27 -3.13 -10.17
C GLN A 21 -15.01 -3.82 -9.65
N ALA A 22 -14.47 -4.78 -10.39
CA ALA A 22 -13.20 -5.42 -10.03
C ALA A 22 -12.04 -4.42 -10.01
N THR A 23 -11.97 -3.52 -11.00
CA THR A 23 -10.98 -2.43 -11.02
C THR A 23 -11.10 -1.55 -9.78
N ALA A 24 -12.33 -1.21 -9.36
CA ALA A 24 -12.56 -0.43 -8.14
C ALA A 24 -12.09 -1.16 -6.88
N GLU A 25 -12.28 -2.48 -6.79
CA GLU A 25 -11.77 -3.29 -5.68
C GLU A 25 -10.23 -3.29 -5.65
N PHE A 26 -9.57 -3.49 -6.78
CA PHE A 26 -8.11 -3.44 -6.85
C PHE A 26 -7.54 -2.05 -6.54
N LEU A 27 -8.23 -0.97 -6.91
CA LEU A 27 -7.82 0.40 -6.56
C LEU A 27 -7.80 0.66 -5.04
N LYS A 28 -8.58 -0.06 -4.25
CA LYS A 28 -8.51 0.01 -2.78
C LYS A 28 -7.19 -0.54 -2.25
N CYS A 29 -6.63 -1.55 -2.93
CA CYS A 29 -5.38 -2.20 -2.54
C CYS A 29 -4.15 -1.38 -2.96
N CYS A 30 -4.19 -0.82 -4.17
CA CYS A 30 -3.13 0.02 -4.73
C CYS A 30 -3.75 1.15 -5.56
N GLY A 31 -3.43 2.39 -5.23
CA GLY A 31 -3.99 3.58 -5.88
C GLY A 31 -3.46 3.85 -7.30
N CYS A 32 -2.86 2.87 -7.96
CA CYS A 32 -2.40 2.96 -9.34
C CYS A 32 -3.44 2.39 -10.30
N ARG A 33 -3.94 3.21 -11.21
CA ARG A 33 -4.98 2.83 -12.17
C ARG A 33 -4.51 1.75 -13.14
N ASN A 34 -3.31 1.88 -13.69
CA ASN A 34 -2.78 0.92 -14.65
C ASN A 34 -2.61 -0.46 -14.03
N TRP A 35 -2.15 -0.52 -12.76
CA TRP A 35 -2.07 -1.77 -12.02
C TRP A 35 -3.45 -2.41 -11.79
N ALA A 36 -4.42 -1.64 -11.34
CA ALA A 36 -5.78 -2.13 -11.07
C ALA A 36 -6.48 -2.63 -12.35
N HIS A 37 -6.33 -1.92 -13.47
CA HIS A 37 -6.83 -2.35 -14.77
C HIS A 37 -6.20 -3.66 -15.23
N ALA A 38 -4.86 -3.77 -15.14
CA ALA A 38 -4.15 -4.98 -15.57
C ALA A 38 -4.56 -6.21 -14.76
N LEU A 39 -4.80 -6.07 -13.45
CA LEU A 39 -5.33 -7.18 -12.63
C LEU A 39 -6.79 -7.51 -12.99
N SER A 40 -7.62 -6.50 -13.23
CA SER A 40 -9.00 -6.74 -13.64
C SER A 40 -9.08 -7.51 -14.95
N GLU A 41 -8.18 -7.24 -15.89
CA GLU A 41 -8.09 -7.95 -17.18
C GLU A 41 -7.51 -9.36 -17.06
N ALA A 42 -6.65 -9.60 -16.08
CA ALA A 42 -5.98 -10.88 -15.88
C ALA A 42 -6.88 -11.96 -15.23
N ARG A 43 -8.08 -11.59 -14.77
CA ARG A 43 -9.04 -12.55 -14.21
C ARG A 43 -9.56 -13.53 -15.28
N PRO A 44 -10.01 -14.72 -14.88
CA PRO A 44 -10.10 -15.22 -13.51
C PRO A 44 -8.76 -15.73 -12.96
N PHE A 45 -8.53 -15.56 -11.65
CA PHE A 45 -7.40 -16.17 -10.94
C PHE A 45 -7.81 -17.52 -10.38
N ILE A 46 -6.97 -18.53 -10.60
CA ILE A 46 -7.26 -19.90 -10.16
C ILE A 46 -7.16 -20.07 -8.64
N ASP A 47 -6.27 -19.33 -8.02
CA ASP A 47 -6.03 -19.30 -6.58
C ASP A 47 -5.40 -17.96 -6.13
N ALA A 48 -5.21 -17.80 -4.82
CA ALA A 48 -4.61 -16.62 -4.24
C ALA A 48 -3.16 -16.40 -4.69
N ASP A 49 -2.40 -17.48 -4.87
CA ASP A 49 -1.01 -17.39 -5.30
C ASP A 49 -0.91 -16.84 -6.73
N ALA A 50 -1.78 -17.27 -7.64
CA ALA A 50 -1.86 -16.74 -8.99
C ALA A 50 -2.20 -15.23 -8.99
N LEU A 51 -3.11 -14.78 -8.13
CA LEU A 51 -3.41 -13.36 -7.93
C LEU A 51 -2.17 -12.59 -7.45
N PHE A 52 -1.50 -13.08 -6.41
CA PHE A 52 -0.34 -12.40 -5.83
C PHE A 52 0.84 -12.34 -6.81
N HIS A 53 1.14 -13.42 -7.50
CA HIS A 53 2.18 -13.44 -8.53
C HIS A 53 1.89 -12.46 -9.67
N LYS A 54 0.62 -12.40 -10.11
CA LYS A 54 0.22 -11.44 -11.15
C LYS A 54 0.34 -10.02 -10.65
N ALA A 55 -0.09 -9.74 -9.43
CA ALA A 55 0.01 -8.42 -8.80
C ALA A 55 1.46 -7.93 -8.72
N ASP A 56 2.38 -8.78 -8.26
CA ASP A 56 3.81 -8.49 -8.19
C ASP A 56 4.41 -8.29 -9.59
N SER A 57 4.09 -9.17 -10.54
CA SER A 57 4.58 -9.08 -11.91
C SER A 57 4.16 -7.77 -12.59
N VAL A 58 2.89 -7.39 -12.45
CA VAL A 58 2.39 -6.12 -12.99
C VAL A 58 3.08 -4.96 -12.30
N TRP A 59 3.18 -4.96 -10.96
CA TRP A 59 3.81 -3.87 -10.20
C TRP A 59 5.24 -3.58 -10.66
N TRP A 60 6.05 -4.62 -10.86
CA TRP A 60 7.44 -4.46 -11.29
C TRP A 60 7.61 -4.18 -12.79
N SER A 61 6.56 -4.33 -13.59
CA SER A 61 6.56 -3.93 -15.00
C SER A 61 6.18 -2.46 -15.21
N LEU A 62 5.67 -1.78 -14.17
CA LEU A 62 5.30 -0.38 -14.21
C LEU A 62 6.53 0.53 -14.10
N GLY A 63 6.37 1.77 -14.57
CA GLY A 63 7.38 2.81 -14.46
C GLY A 63 7.25 3.67 -13.22
N GLU A 64 8.13 4.66 -13.13
CA GLU A 64 8.19 5.60 -12.01
C GLU A 64 6.88 6.37 -11.82
N GLU A 65 6.26 6.85 -12.91
CA GLU A 65 5.02 7.63 -12.85
C GLU A 65 3.87 6.86 -12.18
N GLU A 66 3.74 5.58 -12.49
CA GLU A 66 2.72 4.71 -11.90
C GLU A 66 3.01 4.43 -10.41
N TRP A 67 4.28 4.26 -10.04
CA TRP A 67 4.65 4.12 -8.64
C TRP A 67 4.33 5.40 -7.85
N LEU A 68 4.66 6.56 -8.41
CA LEU A 68 4.32 7.85 -7.81
C LEU A 68 2.79 8.09 -7.72
N GLU A 69 2.01 7.61 -8.70
CA GLU A 69 0.55 7.61 -8.61
C GLU A 69 0.06 6.83 -7.39
N ALA A 70 0.59 5.61 -7.18
CA ALA A 70 0.26 4.80 -6.03
C ALA A 70 0.65 5.48 -4.70
N PHE A 71 1.83 6.11 -4.63
CA PHE A 71 2.30 6.80 -3.41
C PHE A 71 1.39 7.96 -3.02
N ARG A 72 0.91 8.76 -3.99
CA ARG A 72 -0.02 9.87 -3.75
C ARG A 72 -1.37 9.43 -3.16
N ALA A 73 -1.72 8.16 -3.29
CA ALA A 73 -2.94 7.61 -2.71
C ALA A 73 -2.83 7.27 -1.21
N HIS A 74 -1.65 7.41 -0.59
CA HIS A 74 -1.45 7.14 0.83
C HIS A 74 -1.50 8.42 1.67
N PRO A 75 -2.03 8.34 2.92
CA PRO A 75 -1.82 9.39 3.91
C PRO A 75 -0.37 9.37 4.39
N LYS A 76 0.16 10.53 4.76
CA LYS A 76 1.50 10.60 5.37
C LYS A 76 1.51 9.88 6.73
N ILE A 77 2.63 9.27 7.06
CA ILE A 77 2.81 8.58 8.34
C ILE A 77 2.65 9.60 9.49
N GLY A 78 1.72 9.28 10.43
CA GLY A 78 1.42 10.12 11.57
C GLY A 78 0.44 11.27 11.30
N GLU A 79 0.01 11.53 10.06
CA GLU A 79 -1.04 12.49 9.74
C GLU A 79 -2.40 11.80 9.65
N GLN A 80 -3.42 12.39 10.30
CA GLN A 80 -4.80 11.88 10.23
C GLN A 80 -5.55 12.29 8.96
N LYS A 81 -4.96 13.16 8.13
CA LYS A 81 -5.58 13.59 6.87
C LYS A 81 -5.52 12.47 5.84
N ALA A 82 -6.68 11.91 5.53
CA ALA A 82 -6.81 10.99 4.41
C ALA A 82 -6.34 11.66 3.11
N ALA A 83 -5.63 10.92 2.26
CA ALA A 83 -5.39 11.35 0.90
C ALA A 83 -6.76 11.57 0.21
N ALA A 84 -6.90 12.67 -0.52
CA ALA A 84 -8.17 13.14 -1.08
C ALA A 84 -8.85 12.13 -2.04
N VAL A 85 -8.13 11.08 -2.46
CA VAL A 85 -8.54 10.10 -3.49
C VAL A 85 -8.89 8.73 -2.91
N GLN A 86 -8.74 8.50 -1.58
CA GLN A 86 -8.98 7.18 -1.00
C GLN A 86 -10.47 6.89 -0.77
N SER A 87 -10.89 5.64 -1.08
CA SER A 87 -12.19 5.11 -0.64
C SER A 87 -12.24 4.99 0.89
N GLU A 88 -13.44 4.92 1.47
CA GLU A 88 -13.63 4.74 2.92
C GLU A 88 -12.92 3.48 3.44
N GLN A 89 -12.99 2.37 2.71
CA GLN A 89 -12.31 1.13 3.07
C GLN A 89 -10.78 1.26 3.02
N ALA A 90 -10.22 1.92 2.01
CA ALA A 90 -8.79 2.17 1.93
C ALA A 90 -8.29 3.08 3.06
N ARG A 91 -9.13 4.04 3.52
CA ARG A 91 -8.85 4.87 4.71
C ARG A 91 -8.83 4.05 5.99
N SER A 92 -9.81 3.15 6.17
CA SER A 92 -9.87 2.24 7.31
C SER A 92 -8.61 1.37 7.38
N TRP A 93 -8.22 0.75 6.28
CA TRP A 93 -7.00 -0.04 6.21
C TRP A 93 -5.75 0.78 6.53
N SER A 94 -5.63 2.00 5.99
CA SER A 94 -4.50 2.88 6.31
C SER A 94 -4.44 3.25 7.80
N ALA A 95 -5.57 3.46 8.45
CA ALA A 95 -5.62 3.75 9.88
C ALA A 95 -5.19 2.53 10.73
N GLU A 96 -5.64 1.32 10.37
CA GLU A 96 -5.21 0.08 11.02
C GLU A 96 -3.71 -0.18 10.83
N GLU A 97 -3.19 0.03 9.61
CA GLU A 97 -1.78 -0.13 9.29
C GLU A 97 -0.88 0.79 10.13
N GLN A 98 -1.35 2.01 10.43
CA GLN A 98 -0.63 3.00 11.24
C GLN A 98 -0.97 2.96 12.74
N ALA A 99 -1.66 1.94 13.24
CA ALA A 99 -2.08 1.87 14.65
C ALA A 99 -0.91 1.96 15.65
N GLY A 100 0.30 1.52 15.27
CA GLY A 100 1.51 1.63 16.07
C GLY A 100 1.95 3.07 16.40
N ILE A 101 1.37 4.09 15.73
CA ILE A 101 1.68 5.51 15.97
C ILE A 101 0.79 6.12 17.05
N ALA A 102 -0.41 5.57 17.27
CA ALA A 102 -1.42 6.19 18.13
C ALA A 102 -0.92 6.45 19.56
N GLY A 103 -0.15 5.51 20.13
CA GLY A 103 0.45 5.61 21.48
C GLY A 103 1.85 6.22 21.54
N ALA A 104 2.38 6.77 20.45
CA ALA A 104 3.73 7.31 20.42
C ALA A 104 3.89 8.56 21.29
N ALA A 105 5.07 8.72 21.89
CA ALA A 105 5.47 9.93 22.63
C ALA A 105 5.42 11.17 21.70
N ALA A 106 5.15 12.34 22.26
CA ALA A 106 5.01 13.58 21.51
C ALA A 106 6.28 13.91 20.72
N GLU A 107 7.44 13.66 21.30
CA GLU A 107 8.75 13.87 20.68
C GLU A 107 8.94 12.98 19.44
N THR A 108 8.53 11.71 19.51
CA THR A 108 8.62 10.77 18.38
C THR A 108 7.68 11.20 17.25
N LYS A 109 6.47 11.66 17.57
CA LYS A 109 5.52 12.19 16.59
C LYS A 109 6.06 13.43 15.90
N ALA A 110 6.64 14.36 16.65
CA ALA A 110 7.27 15.56 16.10
C ALA A 110 8.46 15.20 15.18
N ALA A 111 9.33 14.29 15.60
CA ALA A 111 10.46 13.83 14.80
C ALA A 111 10.02 13.12 13.51
N LEU A 112 8.95 12.32 13.55
CA LEU A 112 8.34 11.72 12.34
C LEU A 112 7.79 12.79 11.39
N ALA A 113 7.10 13.81 11.92
CA ALA A 113 6.56 14.90 11.11
C ALA A 113 7.66 15.72 10.43
N ASP A 114 8.75 16.03 11.17
CA ASP A 114 9.90 16.75 10.65
C ASP A 114 10.64 15.92 9.58
N GLY A 115 10.91 14.66 9.87
CA GLY A 115 11.55 13.75 8.93
C GLY A 115 10.72 13.51 7.66
N ASN A 116 9.38 13.43 7.77
CA ASN A 116 8.50 13.34 6.59
C ASN A 116 8.60 14.58 5.69
N ARG A 117 8.73 15.79 6.26
CA ARG A 117 8.93 17.01 5.47
C ARG A 117 10.28 16.98 4.75
N GLU A 118 11.35 16.66 5.48
CA GLU A 118 12.70 16.55 4.90
C GLU A 118 12.74 15.49 3.77
N TYR A 119 12.07 14.36 3.98
CA TYR A 119 11.98 13.28 3.01
C TYR A 119 11.27 13.73 1.72
N GLU A 120 10.12 14.40 1.85
CA GLU A 120 9.36 14.90 0.71
C GLU A 120 10.10 16.01 -0.04
N GLU A 121 10.80 16.90 0.68
CA GLU A 121 11.66 17.92 0.07
C GLU A 121 12.83 17.32 -0.70
N ARG A 122 13.42 16.24 -0.17
CA ARG A 122 14.58 15.58 -0.77
C ARG A 122 14.23 14.70 -1.98
N PHE A 123 13.15 13.94 -1.90
CA PHE A 123 12.81 12.91 -2.89
C PHE A 123 11.61 13.25 -3.78
N GLY A 124 10.82 14.27 -3.45
CA GLY A 124 9.66 14.70 -4.22
C GLY A 124 8.40 13.84 -4.04
N PHE A 125 8.43 12.86 -3.13
CA PHE A 125 7.29 12.02 -2.78
C PHE A 125 7.27 11.69 -1.29
N ILE A 126 6.11 11.27 -0.77
CA ILE A 126 5.92 10.98 0.65
C ILE A 126 6.68 9.71 1.08
N PHE A 127 7.09 9.64 2.33
CA PHE A 127 7.70 8.44 2.92
C PHE A 127 6.71 7.29 2.92
N ILE A 128 6.99 6.25 2.12
CA ILE A 128 6.21 5.02 2.05
C ILE A 128 6.92 3.93 2.86
N VAL A 129 6.23 3.40 3.85
CA VAL A 129 6.67 2.26 4.66
C VAL A 129 5.49 1.35 4.99
N CYS A 130 5.68 0.05 4.90
CA CYS A 130 4.71 -0.92 5.40
C CYS A 130 4.71 -0.85 6.94
N ALA A 131 3.77 -0.09 7.50
CA ALA A 131 3.72 0.25 8.92
C ALA A 131 3.14 -0.89 9.79
N THR A 132 2.48 -1.88 9.19
CA THR A 132 1.87 -3.01 9.90
C THR A 132 2.89 -3.73 10.79
N GLY A 133 2.60 -3.81 12.08
CA GLY A 133 3.45 -4.48 13.07
C GLY A 133 4.67 -3.68 13.51
N LYS A 134 4.85 -2.43 13.06
CA LYS A 134 5.95 -1.56 13.46
C LYS A 134 5.52 -0.52 14.49
N THR A 135 6.39 -0.24 15.40
CA THR A 135 6.28 0.87 16.35
C THR A 135 6.68 2.20 15.68
N SER A 136 6.25 3.32 16.27
CA SER A 136 6.66 4.65 15.83
C SER A 136 8.18 4.86 15.87
N ALA A 137 8.87 4.27 16.86
CA ALA A 137 10.34 4.35 16.98
C ALA A 137 11.04 3.59 15.84
N GLU A 138 10.56 2.41 15.48
CA GLU A 138 11.07 1.65 14.33
C GLU A 138 10.83 2.37 13.01
N MET A 139 9.64 2.98 12.82
CA MET A 139 9.36 3.77 11.64
C MET A 139 10.25 5.01 11.52
N LEU A 140 10.53 5.70 12.65
CA LEU A 140 11.46 6.82 12.68
C LEU A 140 12.90 6.39 12.36
N ALA A 141 13.33 5.23 12.86
CA ALA A 141 14.66 4.69 12.55
C ALA A 141 14.80 4.38 11.04
N ILE A 142 13.78 3.74 10.45
CA ILE A 142 13.74 3.46 9.00
C ILE A 142 13.75 4.75 8.19
N LEU A 143 12.98 5.76 8.58
CA LEU A 143 12.95 7.06 7.92
C LEU A 143 14.32 7.73 7.91
N ASN A 144 15.00 7.77 9.07
CA ASN A 144 16.32 8.36 9.21
C ASN A 144 17.42 7.61 8.41
N GLU A 145 17.28 6.29 8.27
CA GLU A 145 18.17 5.48 7.44
C GLU A 145 17.95 5.81 5.95
N ARG A 146 16.69 5.81 5.52
CA ARG A 146 16.30 6.01 4.12
C ARG A 146 16.52 7.44 3.62
N LEU A 147 16.53 8.43 4.51
CA LEU A 147 16.95 9.80 4.18
C LEU A 147 18.41 9.88 3.67
N ARG A 148 19.23 8.87 3.87
CA ARG A 148 20.64 8.81 3.39
C ARG A 148 20.79 8.22 1.99
N ASN A 149 19.73 7.61 1.46
CA ASN A 149 19.76 6.98 0.15
C ASN A 149 19.93 8.03 -0.97
N ASP A 150 20.43 7.58 -2.12
CA ASP A 150 20.28 8.33 -3.37
C ASP A 150 18.84 8.20 -3.91
N PRO A 151 18.37 9.13 -4.76
CA PRO A 151 16.99 9.15 -5.22
C PRO A 151 16.53 7.87 -5.93
N GLY A 152 17.39 7.24 -6.72
CA GLY A 152 17.03 6.02 -7.45
C GLY A 152 16.87 4.81 -6.53
N THR A 153 17.78 4.64 -5.57
CA THR A 153 17.70 3.62 -4.52
C THR A 153 16.45 3.84 -3.68
N GLU A 154 16.16 5.10 -3.33
CA GLU A 154 15.03 5.41 -2.48
C GLU A 154 13.67 5.17 -3.17
N LEU A 155 13.54 5.55 -4.42
CA LEU A 155 12.33 5.27 -5.20
C LEU A 155 12.03 3.77 -5.25
N ARG A 156 13.07 2.96 -5.45
CA ARG A 156 12.91 1.49 -5.47
C ARG A 156 12.58 0.92 -4.10
N ALA A 157 13.16 1.47 -3.03
CA ALA A 157 12.82 1.08 -1.65
C ALA A 157 11.36 1.43 -1.33
N ALA A 158 10.88 2.60 -1.73
CA ALA A 158 9.48 3.00 -1.58
C ALA A 158 8.53 2.08 -2.37
N ALA A 159 8.90 1.71 -3.61
CA ALA A 159 8.12 0.78 -4.42
C ALA A 159 8.05 -0.62 -3.80
N GLU A 160 9.11 -1.10 -3.16
CA GLU A 160 9.10 -2.37 -2.43
C GLU A 160 8.20 -2.31 -1.18
N GLU A 161 8.22 -1.22 -0.42
CA GLU A 161 7.31 -1.03 0.71
C GLU A 161 5.83 -0.95 0.25
N GLN A 162 5.57 -0.26 -0.86
CA GLN A 162 4.25 -0.23 -1.49
C GLN A 162 3.78 -1.63 -1.90
N ARG A 163 4.66 -2.46 -2.46
CA ARG A 163 4.36 -3.85 -2.81
C ARG A 163 3.92 -4.66 -1.59
N LYS A 164 4.59 -4.48 -0.45
CA LYS A 164 4.21 -5.14 0.81
C LYS A 164 2.82 -4.72 1.29
N ILE A 165 2.53 -3.42 1.24
CA ILE A 165 1.21 -2.87 1.61
C ILE A 165 0.12 -3.44 0.69
N MET A 166 0.35 -3.40 -0.61
CA MET A 166 -0.55 -3.93 -1.63
C MET A 166 -0.88 -5.41 -1.39
N ARG A 167 0.14 -6.23 -1.06
CA ARG A 167 -0.04 -7.64 -0.75
C ARG A 167 -0.93 -7.86 0.47
N LEU A 168 -0.68 -7.16 1.57
CA LEU A 168 -1.52 -7.24 2.77
C LEU A 168 -2.97 -6.83 2.50
N ARG A 169 -3.19 -5.82 1.64
CA ARG A 169 -4.53 -5.38 1.26
C ARG A 169 -5.24 -6.37 0.34
N LEU A 170 -4.53 -7.01 -0.58
CA LEU A 170 -5.06 -8.11 -1.39
C LEU A 170 -5.45 -9.30 -0.51
N GLU A 171 -4.62 -9.65 0.48
CA GLU A 171 -4.96 -10.68 1.47
C GLU A 171 -6.25 -10.33 2.24
N LYS A 172 -6.40 -9.08 2.69
CA LYS A 172 -7.63 -8.60 3.32
C LYS A 172 -8.84 -8.69 2.36
N LEU A 173 -8.65 -8.32 1.10
CA LEU A 173 -9.73 -8.30 0.10
C LEU A 173 -10.29 -9.70 -0.17
N ILE A 174 -9.45 -10.73 -0.23
CA ILE A 174 -9.88 -12.11 -0.51
C ILE A 174 -10.22 -12.91 0.74
N ASN A 175 -10.09 -12.35 1.95
CA ASN A 175 -10.47 -12.97 3.23
C ASN A 175 -11.73 -12.36 3.86
N GLN A 176 -12.45 -11.48 3.15
CA GLN A 176 -13.69 -10.85 3.62
C GLN A 176 -14.92 -11.74 3.46
#